data_23faf5f2fe75ffae551d5420adfb8ed7
#
_entry.id   23faf5f2fe75ffae551d5420adfb8ed7
#
_cell.length_a   1.000
_cell.length_b   1.000
_cell.length_c   1.000
_cell.angle_alpha   90.00
_cell.angle_beta   90.00
_cell.angle_gamma   90.00
#
_symmetry.space_group_name_H-M   'P 1'
#
loop_
_entity.id
_entity.type
_entity.pdbx_description
1 polymer ?
#
loop_
_entity_poly.entity_id
_entity_poly.type
_entity_poly.pdbx_seq_one_letter_code
_entity_poly.pdbx_strand_id
1 'polypeptide(L)'
;MEKKDEELIQSLLAHDAELKHYYEEHLALEAQLAEFNRKLYMTPEQEIEKKELQKRKLIGKDRIMQILDKHRTASRGASAQ
;
A
#
# COMPACT_ATOMS: atom_id res chain seq x y z
N MET A 1 -3.12 3.41 6.53
CA MET A 1 -1.95 4.32 6.57
C MET A 1 -2.31 5.59 7.33
N GLU A 2 -1.34 6.22 7.90
CA GLU A 2 -1.58 7.46 8.60
C GLU A 2 -1.84 8.60 7.61
N LYS A 3 -2.50 9.64 8.11
CA LYS A 3 -2.87 10.79 7.29
C LYS A 3 -1.66 11.45 6.62
N LYS A 4 -0.55 11.59 7.34
CA LYS A 4 0.68 12.18 6.79
C LYS A 4 1.24 11.36 5.63
N ASP A 5 1.17 10.04 5.74
CA ASP A 5 1.62 9.14 4.68
C ASP A 5 0.72 9.28 3.45
N GLU A 6 -0.60 9.36 3.67
CA GLU A 6 -1.55 9.56 2.58
C GLU A 6 -1.32 10.86 1.85
N GLU A 7 -1.07 11.94 2.58
CA GLU A 7 -0.79 13.24 1.99
C GLU A 7 0.48 13.20 1.15
N LEU A 8 1.51 12.57 1.66
CA LEU A 8 2.77 12.43 0.92
C LEU A 8 2.57 11.58 -0.35
N ILE A 9 1.84 10.47 -0.24
CA ILE A 9 1.52 9.63 -1.38
C ILE A 9 0.81 10.45 -2.45
N GLN A 10 -0.24 11.20 -2.08
CA GLN A 10 -0.99 12.00 -3.03
C GLN A 10 -0.12 13.03 -3.73
N SER A 11 0.83 13.62 -3.02
CA SER A 11 1.73 14.61 -3.61
C SER A 11 2.73 13.99 -4.58
N LEU A 12 3.04 12.70 -4.45
CA LEU A 12 4.04 12.02 -5.26
C LEU A 12 3.46 11.19 -6.40
N LEU A 13 2.16 10.90 -6.40
CA LEU A 13 1.55 10.02 -7.40
C LEU A 13 1.78 10.45 -8.84
N ALA A 14 1.79 11.76 -9.08
CA ALA A 14 1.99 12.30 -10.42
C ALA A 14 3.46 12.23 -10.88
N HIS A 15 4.38 12.04 -9.95
CA HIS A 15 5.81 12.13 -10.21
C HIS A 15 6.55 10.81 -10.04
N ASP A 16 5.91 9.82 -9.43
CA ASP A 16 6.53 8.52 -9.15
C ASP A 16 5.62 7.40 -9.65
N ALA A 17 5.94 6.87 -10.83
CA ALA A 17 5.14 5.81 -11.45
C ALA A 17 5.18 4.51 -10.64
N GLU A 18 6.30 4.21 -9.99
CA GLU A 18 6.43 3.03 -9.15
C GLU A 18 5.52 3.12 -7.93
N LEU A 19 5.52 4.27 -7.28
CA LEU A 19 4.64 4.52 -6.14
C LEU A 19 3.17 4.41 -6.56
N LYS A 20 2.83 5.00 -7.69
CA LYS A 20 1.48 4.93 -8.23
C LYS A 20 1.04 3.49 -8.45
N HIS A 21 1.92 2.66 -9.02
CA HIS A 21 1.64 1.25 -9.27
C HIS A 21 1.33 0.51 -7.97
N TYR A 22 2.18 0.65 -6.96
CA TYR A 22 1.98 -0.03 -5.68
C TYR A 22 0.77 0.49 -4.93
N TYR A 23 0.51 1.78 -5.02
CA TYR A 23 -0.63 2.38 -4.35
C TYR A 23 -1.95 1.92 -4.97
N GLU A 24 -2.04 1.89 -6.29
CA GLU A 24 -3.23 1.39 -6.99
C GLU A 24 -3.46 -0.08 -6.66
N GLU A 25 -2.41 -0.90 -6.64
CA GLU A 25 -2.50 -2.29 -6.26
C GLU A 25 -2.98 -2.44 -4.81
N HIS A 26 -2.47 -1.62 -3.91
CA HIS A 26 -2.88 -1.61 -2.52
C HIS A 26 -4.37 -1.33 -2.37
N LEU A 27 -4.88 -0.33 -3.09
CA LEU A 27 -6.32 -0.01 -3.07
C LEU A 27 -7.16 -1.14 -3.64
N ALA A 28 -6.71 -1.79 -4.70
CA ALA A 28 -7.41 -2.94 -5.29
C ALA A 28 -7.46 -4.11 -4.30
N LEU A 29 -6.36 -4.38 -3.61
CA LEU A 29 -6.31 -5.45 -2.61
C LEU A 29 -7.22 -5.15 -1.42
N GLU A 30 -7.27 -3.90 -0.99
CA GLU A 30 -8.18 -3.50 0.08
C GLU A 30 -9.64 -3.72 -0.30
N ALA A 31 -10.00 -3.40 -1.55
CA ALA A 31 -11.36 -3.61 -2.05
C ALA A 31 -11.71 -5.09 -2.07
N GLN A 32 -10.79 -5.94 -2.53
CA GLN A 32 -10.99 -7.38 -2.54
C GLN A 32 -11.13 -7.95 -1.13
N LEU A 33 -10.30 -7.49 -0.21
CA LEU A 33 -10.38 -7.93 1.18
C LEU A 33 -11.68 -7.48 1.84
N ALA A 34 -12.18 -6.30 1.50
CA ALA A 34 -13.46 -5.82 2.00
C ALA A 34 -14.60 -6.75 1.58
N GLU A 35 -14.55 -7.28 0.35
CA GLU A 35 -15.54 -8.24 -0.12
C GLU A 35 -15.50 -9.53 0.70
N PHE A 36 -14.31 -10.05 1.00
CA PHE A 36 -14.18 -11.23 1.87
C PHE A 36 -14.71 -10.96 3.28
N ASN A 37 -14.44 -9.77 3.82
CA ASN A 37 -14.87 -9.42 5.17
C ASN A 37 -16.39 -9.28 5.31
N ARG A 38 -17.12 -9.12 4.20
CA ARG A 38 -18.58 -9.07 4.21
C ARG A 38 -19.22 -10.44 4.26
N LYS A 39 -18.47 -11.49 3.94
CA LYS A 39 -19.01 -12.85 3.89
C LYS A 39 -19.18 -13.40 5.29
N LEU A 40 -20.35 -14.00 5.55
CA LEU A 40 -20.60 -14.70 6.80
C LEU A 40 -19.87 -16.03 6.85
N TYR A 41 -19.75 -16.67 5.69
CA TYR A 41 -19.11 -17.97 5.57
C TYR A 41 -18.15 -17.94 4.40
N MET A 42 -17.00 -18.57 4.59
CA MET A 42 -16.01 -18.73 3.54
C MET A 42 -15.63 -20.20 3.41
N THR A 43 -15.45 -20.66 2.18
CA THR A 43 -14.88 -21.98 1.96
C THR A 43 -13.41 -21.99 2.35
N PRO A 44 -12.82 -23.17 2.61
CA PRO A 44 -11.38 -23.24 2.87
C PRO A 44 -10.54 -22.61 1.79
N GLU A 45 -10.96 -22.72 0.53
CA GLU A 45 -10.26 -22.11 -0.60
C GLU A 45 -10.31 -20.58 -0.52
N GLN A 46 -11.46 -20.04 -0.15
CA GLN A 46 -11.62 -18.59 0.03
C GLN A 46 -10.78 -18.07 1.19
N GLU A 47 -10.64 -18.84 2.26
CA GLU A 47 -9.81 -18.46 3.39
C GLU A 47 -8.34 -18.39 2.99
N ILE A 48 -7.88 -19.33 2.17
CA ILE A 48 -6.52 -19.32 1.64
C ILE A 48 -6.31 -18.10 0.76
N GLU A 49 -7.26 -17.83 -0.14
CA GLU A 49 -7.21 -16.67 -1.01
C GLU A 49 -7.14 -15.36 -0.21
N LYS A 50 -7.95 -15.25 0.82
CA LYS A 50 -7.93 -14.09 1.71
C LYS A 50 -6.56 -13.88 2.34
N LYS A 51 -5.94 -14.95 2.84
CA LYS A 51 -4.61 -14.88 3.43
C LYS A 51 -3.56 -14.44 2.42
N GLU A 52 -3.67 -14.91 1.19
CA GLU A 52 -2.77 -14.51 0.13
C GLU A 52 -2.91 -13.02 -0.20
N LEU A 53 -4.14 -12.51 -0.25
CA LEU A 53 -4.39 -11.09 -0.49
C LEU A 53 -3.85 -10.23 0.66
N GLN A 54 -4.00 -10.69 1.90
CA GLN A 54 -3.46 -9.99 3.06
C GLN A 54 -1.94 -9.92 2.99
N LYS A 55 -1.30 -11.01 2.59
CA LYS A 55 0.15 -11.06 2.45
C LYS A 55 0.63 -10.10 1.37
N ARG A 56 -0.05 -10.08 0.22
CA ARG A 56 0.27 -9.14 -0.87
C ARG A 56 0.09 -7.69 -0.43
N LYS A 57 -0.97 -7.42 0.32
CA LYS A 57 -1.24 -6.09 0.84
C LYS A 57 -0.11 -5.61 1.75
N LEU A 58 0.37 -6.48 2.63
CA LEU A 58 1.47 -6.13 3.53
C LEU A 58 2.78 -5.89 2.78
N ILE A 59 3.08 -6.74 1.79
CA ILE A 59 4.28 -6.57 0.97
C ILE A 59 4.21 -5.26 0.19
N GLY A 60 3.06 -4.97 -0.41
CA GLY A 60 2.86 -3.73 -1.14
C GLY A 60 2.98 -2.51 -0.25
N LYS A 61 2.41 -2.58 0.95
CA LYS A 61 2.53 -1.50 1.93
C LYS A 61 3.98 -1.24 2.30
N ASP A 62 4.76 -2.30 2.52
CA ASP A 62 6.18 -2.17 2.83
C ASP A 62 6.92 -1.46 1.70
N ARG A 63 6.61 -1.82 0.45
CA ARG A 63 7.22 -1.16 -0.71
C ARG A 63 6.86 0.32 -0.76
N ILE A 64 5.60 0.65 -0.51
CA ILE A 64 5.15 2.04 -0.45
C ILE A 64 5.93 2.78 0.62
N MET A 65 6.05 2.22 1.81
CA MET A 65 6.77 2.86 2.91
C MET A 65 8.24 3.05 2.58
N GLN A 66 8.86 2.09 1.90
CA GLN A 66 10.25 2.23 1.46
C GLN A 66 10.41 3.40 0.47
N ILE A 67 9.48 3.54 -0.46
CA ILE A 67 9.49 4.64 -1.43
C ILE A 67 9.33 5.98 -0.70
N LEU A 68 8.39 6.06 0.23
CA LEU A 68 8.18 7.27 1.02
C LEU A 68 9.41 7.64 1.84
N ASP A 69 10.04 6.66 2.46
CA ASP A 69 11.25 6.88 3.24
C ASP A 69 12.39 7.40 2.37
N LYS A 70 12.50 6.87 1.17
CA LYS A 70 13.49 7.33 0.21
C LYS A 70 13.29 8.80 -0.13
N HIS A 71 12.06 9.21 -0.37
CA HIS A 71 11.74 10.61 -0.65
C HIS A 71 12.00 11.50 0.56
N ARG A 72 11.62 11.06 1.75
CA ARG A 72 11.86 11.80 2.99
C ARG A 72 13.35 11.96 3.27
N THR A 73 14.11 10.89 3.08
CA THR A 73 15.56 10.89 3.28
C THR A 73 16.25 11.82 2.29
N ALA A 74 15.86 11.77 1.02
CA ALA A 74 16.42 12.63 -0.01
C ALA A 74 16.17 14.10 0.31
N SER A 75 14.94 14.43 0.69
CA SER A 75 14.56 15.79 1.05
C SER A 75 15.31 16.27 2.29
N ARG A 76 15.39 15.40 3.30
CA ARG A 76 16.07 15.70 4.56
C ARG A 76 17.58 15.81 4.36
N GLY A 77 18.16 14.92 3.54
CA GLY A 77 19.56 14.94 3.22
C GLY A 77 19.96 16.22 2.51
N ALA A 78 19.14 16.68 1.58
CA ALA A 78 19.37 17.94 0.88
C ALA A 78 19.34 19.14 1.82
N SER A 79 18.49 19.08 2.86
CA SER A 79 18.40 20.14 3.86
C SER A 79 19.51 20.09 4.88
N ALA A 80 19.93 18.89 5.27
CA ALA A 80 20.89 18.68 6.33
C ALA A 80 22.33 18.99 5.89
N GLN A 81 22.54 19.00 4.62
CA GLN A 81 23.87 19.24 4.07
C GLN A 81 24.03 20.67 3.58
#